data_eccf82d6a346e37f477642cf0bb4e817
#
_entry.id   eccf82d6a346e37f477642cf0bb4e817
#
_cell.length_a   1.000
_cell.length_b   1.000
_cell.length_c   1.000
_cell.angle_alpha   90.00
_cell.angle_beta   90.00
_cell.angle_gamma   90.00
#
_symmetry.space_group_name_H-M   'P 1'
#
loop_
_entity.id
_entity.type
_entity.pdbx_description
1 polymer ?
#
loop_
_entity_poly.entity_id
_entity_poly.type
_entity_poly.pdbx_seq_one_letter_code
_entity_poly.pdbx_strand_id
1 'polypeptide(L)'
;GVGGLAASVAGCALPSEKVGFTRPFSRQPLLAPRIDKNNIITEVVGHRPYRAKGFVVRREAMGQKTLVHNYGHGGGGISLCWGSSTLAVEEVADASTKHAAIIGSGVMGLTTARLLQEAGWKVTLYTKAMPRHTTSHVAGGEWGPYSVHDPDVSSPEFKQQLQRAAEISHSTFAKMVGKDYGIEWKELYSLSKTPRDDN
;
A
#
# COMPACT_ATOMS: atom_id res chain seq x y z
N GLY A 1 22.27 63.45 -9.32
CA GLY A 1 22.88 62.20 -8.91
C GLY A 1 21.97 61.39 -8.01
N VAL A 2 21.37 60.31 -8.49
CA VAL A 2 20.56 59.43 -7.69
C VAL A 2 21.37 58.14 -7.48
N GLY A 3 21.87 57.96 -6.26
CA GLY A 3 22.60 56.77 -5.87
C GLY A 3 21.67 55.61 -5.54
N GLY A 4 21.71 54.55 -6.39
CA GLY A 4 21.03 53.31 -6.10
C GLY A 4 21.83 52.44 -5.10
N LEU A 5 21.26 52.11 -3.95
CA LEU A 5 21.77 51.08 -3.06
C LEU A 5 21.34 49.71 -3.58
N ALA A 6 22.30 48.91 -4.01
CA ALA A 6 22.11 47.49 -4.28
C ALA A 6 22.26 46.71 -2.96
N ALA A 7 21.18 46.19 -2.42
CA ALA A 7 21.22 45.27 -1.29
C ALA A 7 21.49 43.85 -1.80
N SER A 8 22.69 43.34 -1.50
CA SER A 8 23.05 41.96 -1.75
C SER A 8 22.39 41.06 -0.67
N VAL A 9 21.42 40.24 -1.09
CA VAL A 9 20.84 39.20 -0.25
C VAL A 9 21.85 38.04 -0.23
N ALA A 10 22.63 37.96 0.86
CA ALA A 10 23.43 36.78 1.14
C ALA A 10 22.49 35.64 1.54
N GLY A 11 22.25 34.71 0.62
CA GLY A 11 21.56 33.48 0.89
C GLY A 11 22.38 32.62 1.85
N CYS A 12 21.93 32.45 3.07
CA CYS A 12 22.46 31.43 3.98
C CYS A 12 22.15 30.06 3.39
N ALA A 13 23.13 29.45 2.74
CA ALA A 13 23.11 28.03 2.44
C ALA A 13 23.24 27.27 3.77
N LEU A 14 22.16 26.69 4.24
CA LEU A 14 22.22 25.72 5.34
C LEU A 14 23.06 24.53 4.87
N PRO A 15 24.02 24.05 5.64
CA PRO A 15 24.74 22.83 5.30
C PRO A 15 23.74 21.68 5.26
N SER A 16 23.67 20.99 4.13
CA SER A 16 22.95 19.73 4.02
C SER A 16 23.70 18.70 4.88
N GLU A 17 23.38 18.62 6.16
CA GLU A 17 23.76 17.45 6.94
C GLU A 17 23.14 16.24 6.25
N LYS A 18 23.98 15.44 5.64
CA LYS A 18 23.64 14.07 5.29
C LYS A 18 23.35 13.39 6.61
N VAL A 19 22.07 13.30 6.98
CA VAL A 19 21.62 12.45 8.06
C VAL A 19 21.93 11.03 7.62
N GLY A 20 23.13 10.59 7.90
CA GLY A 20 23.53 9.21 7.77
C GLY A 20 22.71 8.42 8.77
N PHE A 21 21.69 7.73 8.32
CA PHE A 21 21.04 6.69 9.11
C PHE A 21 22.04 5.55 9.32
N THR A 22 22.99 5.72 10.23
CA THR A 22 23.73 4.60 10.81
C THR A 22 22.76 3.88 11.74
N ARG A 23 21.99 2.94 11.18
CA ARG A 23 21.24 2.00 12.00
C ARG A 23 22.24 1.10 12.71
N PRO A 24 22.24 1.03 14.04
CA PRO A 24 22.94 -0.02 14.75
C PRO A 24 22.13 -1.30 14.59
N PHE A 25 22.20 -1.93 13.41
CA PHE A 25 21.71 -3.31 13.28
C PHE A 25 22.70 -4.20 14.03
N SER A 26 22.29 -4.75 15.15
CA SER A 26 23.00 -5.89 15.70
C SER A 26 22.84 -7.02 14.67
N ARG A 27 23.92 -7.36 13.99
CA ARG A 27 23.97 -8.55 13.15
C ARG A 27 23.87 -9.78 14.05
N GLN A 28 22.66 -10.08 14.50
CA GLN A 28 22.42 -11.38 15.09
C GLN A 28 22.55 -12.41 13.97
N PRO A 29 23.31 -13.50 14.19
CA PRO A 29 23.41 -14.54 13.20
C PRO A 29 22.01 -15.10 12.92
N LEU A 30 21.65 -15.15 11.63
CA LEU A 30 20.39 -15.76 11.22
C LEU A 30 20.46 -17.26 11.59
N LEU A 31 19.52 -17.69 12.42
CA LEU A 31 19.36 -19.12 12.70
C LEU A 31 18.81 -19.80 11.44
N ALA A 32 19.49 -20.87 11.02
CA ALA A 32 19.01 -21.67 9.90
C ALA A 32 17.64 -22.28 10.25
N PRO A 33 16.61 -22.09 9.40
CA PRO A 33 15.31 -22.69 9.63
C PRO A 33 15.39 -24.21 9.51
N ARG A 34 14.63 -24.91 10.35
CA ARG A 34 14.48 -26.38 10.26
C ARG A 34 13.49 -26.72 9.15
N ILE A 35 13.99 -26.83 7.92
CA ILE A 35 13.17 -27.16 6.74
C ILE A 35 13.07 -28.68 6.63
N ASP A 36 12.06 -29.26 7.27
CA ASP A 36 11.74 -30.68 7.21
C ASP A 36 10.23 -30.88 7.08
N LYS A 37 9.80 -31.92 6.34
CA LYS A 37 8.37 -32.20 6.14
C LYS A 37 7.60 -32.40 7.45
N ASN A 38 8.27 -32.97 8.47
CA ASN A 38 7.67 -33.19 9.78
C ASN A 38 7.48 -31.92 10.61
N ASN A 39 8.08 -30.80 10.17
CA ASN A 39 7.93 -29.49 10.82
C ASN A 39 6.84 -28.63 10.17
N ILE A 40 6.12 -29.15 9.17
CA ILE A 40 4.97 -28.45 8.56
C ILE A 40 3.82 -28.48 9.55
N ILE A 41 3.42 -27.30 10.04
CA ILE A 41 2.29 -27.16 10.97
C ILE A 41 0.98 -27.09 10.21
N THR A 42 0.97 -26.35 9.08
CA THR A 42 -0.20 -26.19 8.24
C THR A 42 0.17 -25.71 6.84
N GLU A 43 -0.66 -26.01 5.88
CA GLU A 43 -0.57 -25.51 4.51
C GLU A 43 -1.81 -24.69 4.19
N VAL A 44 -1.61 -23.47 3.69
CA VAL A 44 -2.69 -22.56 3.31
C VAL A 44 -2.48 -22.04 1.91
N VAL A 45 -3.56 -21.83 1.17
CA VAL A 45 -3.55 -21.32 -0.19
C VAL A 45 -4.43 -20.07 -0.29
N GLY A 46 -3.91 -19.03 -0.90
CA GLY A 46 -4.64 -17.82 -1.25
C GLY A 46 -4.69 -17.59 -2.76
N HIS A 47 -5.86 -17.22 -3.28
CA HIS A 47 -6.01 -16.87 -4.69
C HIS A 47 -5.60 -15.42 -4.92
N ARG A 48 -4.54 -15.20 -5.70
CA ARG A 48 -4.07 -13.84 -6.04
C ARG A 48 -4.93 -13.27 -7.16
N PRO A 49 -5.63 -12.14 -6.97
CA PRO A 49 -6.46 -11.54 -8.00
C PRO A 49 -5.60 -10.73 -8.99
N TYR A 50 -4.71 -11.41 -9.71
CA TYR A 50 -3.78 -10.78 -10.64
C TYR A 50 -4.47 -10.31 -11.91
N ARG A 51 -4.07 -9.13 -12.38
CA ARG A 51 -4.47 -8.53 -13.65
C ARG A 51 -3.23 -7.96 -14.34
N ALA A 52 -2.96 -8.39 -15.57
CA ALA A 52 -1.80 -7.90 -16.32
C ALA A 52 -1.81 -6.37 -16.52
N LYS A 53 -2.98 -5.77 -16.72
CA LYS A 53 -3.14 -4.31 -16.82
C LYS A 53 -3.11 -3.56 -15.47
N GLY A 54 -2.96 -4.29 -14.36
CA GLY A 54 -2.97 -3.74 -13.03
C GLY A 54 -4.35 -3.70 -12.36
N PHE A 55 -4.40 -3.21 -11.12
CA PHE A 55 -5.64 -3.08 -10.35
C PHE A 55 -6.55 -1.99 -10.92
N VAL A 56 -7.81 -2.06 -10.55
CA VAL A 56 -8.83 -1.09 -10.99
C VAL A 56 -9.28 -0.25 -9.80
N VAL A 57 -9.16 1.07 -9.94
CA VAL A 57 -9.93 2.05 -9.19
C VAL A 57 -10.67 2.88 -10.22
N ARG A 58 -11.99 2.79 -10.21
CA ARG A 58 -12.81 3.46 -11.23
C ARG A 58 -14.24 3.63 -10.76
N ARG A 59 -14.80 4.82 -11.00
CA ARG A 59 -16.22 5.13 -10.85
C ARG A 59 -17.01 4.79 -12.11
N GLU A 60 -18.22 4.28 -11.92
CA GLU A 60 -19.19 4.15 -13.01
C GLU A 60 -20.61 4.39 -12.51
N ALA A 61 -21.49 4.84 -13.39
CA ALA A 61 -22.91 5.01 -13.11
C ALA A 61 -23.62 3.65 -13.21
N MET A 62 -24.45 3.33 -12.20
CA MET A 62 -25.31 2.16 -12.20
C MET A 62 -26.76 2.59 -11.89
N GLY A 63 -27.48 3.03 -12.92
CA GLY A 63 -28.79 3.68 -12.76
C GLY A 63 -28.66 4.98 -11.93
N GLN A 64 -29.39 5.06 -10.81
CA GLN A 64 -29.30 6.20 -9.88
C GLN A 64 -28.20 6.03 -8.82
N LYS A 65 -27.41 4.97 -8.89
CA LYS A 65 -26.35 4.67 -7.95
C LYS A 65 -24.97 4.90 -8.58
N THR A 66 -24.00 5.16 -7.74
CA THR A 66 -22.59 5.15 -8.12
C THR A 66 -21.97 3.83 -7.72
N LEU A 67 -21.27 3.19 -8.65
CA LEU A 67 -20.44 2.02 -8.40
C LEU A 67 -18.97 2.44 -8.45
N VAL A 68 -18.19 2.07 -7.44
CA VAL A 68 -16.76 2.25 -7.43
C VAL A 68 -16.08 0.90 -7.37
N HIS A 69 -15.24 0.65 -8.33
CA HIS A 69 -14.40 -0.53 -8.40
C HIS A 69 -13.09 -0.29 -7.64
N ASN A 70 -12.70 -1.25 -6.79
CA ASN A 70 -11.41 -1.26 -6.12
C ASN A 70 -10.96 -2.72 -5.94
N TYR A 71 -10.31 -3.29 -6.96
CA TYR A 71 -9.94 -4.71 -6.98
C TYR A 71 -8.79 -5.02 -7.93
N GLY A 72 -8.28 -6.26 -7.86
CA GLY A 72 -7.34 -6.79 -8.84
C GLY A 72 -5.86 -6.50 -8.54
N HIS A 73 -5.50 -6.36 -7.26
CA HIS A 73 -4.17 -5.94 -6.79
C HIS A 73 -3.09 -7.02 -6.85
N GLY A 74 -3.39 -8.21 -7.40
CA GLY A 74 -2.40 -9.28 -7.53
C GLY A 74 -1.76 -9.64 -6.20
N GLY A 75 -0.43 -9.53 -6.12
CA GLY A 75 0.33 -9.77 -4.89
C GLY A 75 0.43 -8.58 -3.95
N GLY A 76 0.11 -7.37 -4.42
CA GLY A 76 0.33 -6.12 -3.69
C GLY A 76 -0.87 -5.61 -2.87
N GLY A 77 -1.91 -6.43 -2.67
CA GLY A 77 -3.13 -5.97 -2.02
C GLY A 77 -2.92 -5.37 -0.62
N ILE A 78 -2.18 -6.06 0.25
CA ILE A 78 -1.86 -5.52 1.59
C ILE A 78 -1.05 -4.23 1.46
N SER A 79 0.00 -4.25 0.64
CA SER A 79 0.90 -3.10 0.47
C SER A 79 0.19 -1.84 -0.04
N LEU A 80 -0.86 -2.00 -0.86
CA LEU A 80 -1.54 -0.89 -1.55
C LEU A 80 -2.90 -0.53 -0.94
N CYS A 81 -3.35 -1.23 0.11
CA CYS A 81 -4.73 -1.12 0.58
C CYS A 81 -5.13 0.31 0.97
N TRP A 82 -4.29 1.02 1.69
CA TRP A 82 -4.60 2.40 2.10
C TRP A 82 -4.66 3.34 0.89
N GLY A 83 -3.67 3.27 0.01
CA GLY A 83 -3.60 4.15 -1.15
C GLY A 83 -4.72 3.90 -2.15
N SER A 84 -4.92 2.66 -2.60
CA SER A 84 -5.98 2.38 -3.55
C SER A 84 -7.38 2.61 -2.97
N SER A 85 -7.58 2.38 -1.66
CA SER A 85 -8.84 2.73 -1.00
C SER A 85 -9.03 4.23 -0.85
N THR A 86 -7.96 5.01 -0.64
CA THR A 86 -8.03 6.48 -0.69
C THR A 86 -8.49 6.95 -2.06
N LEU A 87 -7.87 6.44 -3.13
CA LEU A 87 -8.28 6.75 -4.51
C LEU A 87 -9.75 6.38 -4.75
N ALA A 88 -10.21 5.23 -4.23
CA ALA A 88 -11.60 4.82 -4.38
C ALA A 88 -12.58 5.73 -3.61
N VAL A 89 -12.20 6.24 -2.45
CA VAL A 89 -13.01 7.18 -1.67
C VAL A 89 -13.08 8.56 -2.35
N GLU A 90 -11.99 8.99 -2.99
CA GLU A 90 -11.97 10.23 -3.79
C GLU A 90 -12.98 10.21 -4.94
N GLU A 91 -13.24 9.04 -5.53
CA GLU A 91 -14.25 8.86 -6.59
C GLU A 91 -15.69 9.19 -6.15
N VAL A 92 -15.94 9.28 -4.86
CA VAL A 92 -17.25 9.61 -4.29
C VAL A 92 -17.24 10.87 -3.40
N ALA A 93 -16.19 11.66 -3.48
CA ALA A 93 -16.05 12.87 -2.65
C ALA A 93 -17.20 13.89 -2.86
N ASP A 94 -17.76 13.93 -4.07
CA ASP A 94 -18.87 14.80 -4.49
C ASP A 94 -20.27 14.23 -4.19
N ALA A 95 -20.37 13.03 -3.60
CA ALA A 95 -21.66 12.39 -3.37
C ALA A 95 -22.48 13.13 -2.31
N SER A 96 -23.73 13.45 -2.65
CA SER A 96 -24.68 14.11 -1.77
C SER A 96 -25.19 13.22 -0.64
N THR A 97 -25.23 11.89 -0.87
CA THR A 97 -25.67 10.89 0.11
C THR A 97 -24.47 10.11 0.61
N LYS A 98 -24.23 10.16 1.91
CA LYS A 98 -23.08 9.47 2.55
C LYS A 98 -23.47 8.09 3.09
N HIS A 99 -24.03 7.25 2.24
CA HIS A 99 -24.33 5.84 2.53
C HIS A 99 -23.61 4.95 1.51
N ALA A 100 -22.84 3.98 1.97
CA ALA A 100 -22.13 3.06 1.12
C ALA A 100 -22.40 1.59 1.47
N ALA A 101 -22.56 0.78 0.45
CA ALA A 101 -22.53 -0.68 0.52
C ALA A 101 -21.16 -1.15 0.02
N ILE A 102 -20.40 -1.81 0.88
CA ILE A 102 -19.10 -2.39 0.54
C ILE A 102 -19.29 -3.89 0.29
N ILE A 103 -18.79 -4.38 -0.82
CA ILE A 103 -18.86 -5.80 -1.18
C ILE A 103 -17.50 -6.45 -0.98
N GLY A 104 -17.41 -7.33 0.00
CA GLY A 104 -16.20 -8.07 0.37
C GLY A 104 -15.53 -7.58 1.65
N SER A 105 -15.06 -8.51 2.47
CA SER A 105 -14.35 -8.27 3.74
C SER A 105 -12.86 -8.60 3.68
N GLY A 106 -12.28 -8.64 2.48
CA GLY A 106 -10.83 -8.63 2.30
C GLY A 106 -10.25 -7.25 2.60
N VAL A 107 -8.92 -7.12 2.53
CA VAL A 107 -8.24 -5.87 2.90
C VAL A 107 -8.76 -4.65 2.15
N MET A 108 -9.09 -4.77 0.85
CA MET A 108 -9.62 -3.64 0.08
C MET A 108 -10.98 -3.16 0.63
N GLY A 109 -11.91 -4.08 0.87
CA GLY A 109 -13.23 -3.73 1.41
C GLY A 109 -13.15 -3.14 2.81
N LEU A 110 -12.35 -3.73 3.69
CA LEU A 110 -12.18 -3.24 5.07
C LEU A 110 -11.52 -1.87 5.12
N THR A 111 -10.46 -1.64 4.34
CA THR A 111 -9.76 -0.35 4.31
C THR A 111 -10.64 0.74 3.70
N THR A 112 -11.35 0.43 2.59
CA THR A 112 -12.30 1.38 1.99
C THR A 112 -13.43 1.72 2.96
N ALA A 113 -13.99 0.71 3.64
CA ALA A 113 -15.04 0.91 4.65
C ALA A 113 -14.57 1.83 5.78
N ARG A 114 -13.34 1.62 6.27
CA ARG A 114 -12.74 2.42 7.33
C ARG A 114 -12.57 3.88 6.91
N LEU A 115 -12.00 4.13 5.73
CA LEU A 115 -11.79 5.48 5.21
C LEU A 115 -13.13 6.22 4.97
N LEU A 116 -14.14 5.52 4.46
CA LEU A 116 -15.49 6.09 4.32
C LEU A 116 -16.09 6.46 5.68
N GLN A 117 -15.95 5.60 6.70
CA GLN A 117 -16.43 5.91 8.06
C GLN A 117 -15.72 7.13 8.64
N GLU A 118 -14.42 7.25 8.46
CA GLU A 118 -13.64 8.44 8.87
C GLU A 118 -14.09 9.72 8.15
N ALA A 119 -14.56 9.57 6.90
CA ALA A 119 -15.16 10.66 6.13
C ALA A 119 -16.67 10.91 6.45
N GLY A 120 -17.19 10.26 7.51
CA GLY A 120 -18.57 10.46 8.00
C GLY A 120 -19.65 9.70 7.23
N TRP A 121 -19.26 8.63 6.49
CA TRP A 121 -20.24 7.80 5.78
C TRP A 121 -20.82 6.71 6.69
N LYS A 122 -22.11 6.41 6.48
CA LYS A 122 -22.72 5.18 6.99
C LYS A 122 -22.39 4.02 6.05
N VAL A 123 -21.68 3.02 6.55
CA VAL A 123 -21.18 1.91 5.76
C VAL A 123 -21.86 0.60 6.17
N THR A 124 -22.32 -0.16 5.18
CA THR A 124 -22.79 -1.54 5.35
C THR A 124 -21.87 -2.47 4.56
N LEU A 125 -21.28 -3.44 5.24
CA LEU A 125 -20.37 -4.43 4.63
C LEU A 125 -21.15 -5.72 4.31
N TYR A 126 -21.14 -6.12 3.04
CA TYR A 126 -21.68 -7.40 2.56
C TYR A 126 -20.55 -8.35 2.23
N THR A 127 -20.53 -9.51 2.83
CA THR A 127 -19.44 -10.46 2.65
C THR A 127 -19.91 -11.90 2.52
N LYS A 128 -19.24 -12.67 1.65
CA LYS A 128 -19.43 -14.11 1.54
C LYS A 128 -18.72 -14.86 2.67
N ALA A 129 -17.59 -14.34 3.14
CA ALA A 129 -16.75 -14.97 4.14
C ALA A 129 -16.23 -13.93 5.13
N MET A 130 -16.06 -14.32 6.39
CA MET A 130 -15.43 -13.45 7.40
C MET A 130 -13.96 -13.15 7.04
N PRO A 131 -13.39 -12.04 7.51
CA PRO A 131 -12.03 -11.60 7.15
C PRO A 131 -10.97 -12.70 7.28
N ARG A 132 -11.03 -13.52 8.33
CA ARG A 132 -10.11 -14.66 8.59
C ARG A 132 -10.13 -15.76 7.50
N HIS A 133 -11.13 -15.77 6.63
CA HIS A 133 -11.29 -16.74 5.54
C HIS A 133 -11.07 -16.10 4.16
N THR A 134 -10.46 -14.92 4.11
CA THR A 134 -10.15 -14.23 2.86
C THR A 134 -8.69 -14.46 2.44
N THR A 135 -8.40 -14.29 1.16
CA THR A 135 -7.02 -14.30 0.65
C THR A 135 -6.13 -13.28 1.38
N SER A 136 -6.68 -12.16 1.80
CA SER A 136 -5.93 -11.14 2.53
C SER A 136 -5.40 -11.64 3.88
N HIS A 137 -6.09 -12.58 4.54
CA HIS A 137 -5.66 -13.12 5.82
C HIS A 137 -4.45 -14.05 5.70
N VAL A 138 -4.31 -14.74 4.55
CA VAL A 138 -3.18 -15.65 4.29
C VAL A 138 -2.04 -14.98 3.52
N ALA A 139 -2.14 -13.68 3.25
CA ALA A 139 -1.08 -12.92 2.61
C ALA A 139 0.11 -12.74 3.56
N GLY A 140 1.32 -12.71 3.01
CA GLY A 140 2.56 -12.61 3.81
C GLY A 140 2.71 -11.34 4.63
N GLY A 141 2.02 -10.25 4.26
CA GLY A 141 2.02 -8.99 5.01
C GLY A 141 3.31 -8.16 4.86
N GLU A 142 4.26 -8.60 4.06
CA GLU A 142 5.42 -7.78 3.70
C GLU A 142 4.98 -6.59 2.85
N TRP A 143 5.51 -5.40 3.17
CA TRP A 143 5.26 -4.23 2.34
C TRP A 143 6.14 -4.26 1.10
N GLY A 144 5.51 -4.48 -0.04
CA GLY A 144 6.15 -4.50 -1.35
C GLY A 144 5.08 -4.65 -2.44
N PRO A 145 4.84 -3.65 -3.27
CA PRO A 145 3.82 -3.70 -4.33
C PRO A 145 4.31 -4.52 -5.54
N TYR A 146 4.82 -5.74 -5.28
CA TYR A 146 5.32 -6.65 -6.32
C TYR A 146 4.19 -7.43 -6.98
N SER A 147 4.41 -7.83 -8.23
CA SER A 147 3.47 -8.65 -9.01
C SER A 147 2.05 -8.07 -9.07
N VAL A 148 1.96 -6.77 -9.24
CA VAL A 148 0.69 -6.01 -9.31
C VAL A 148 0.20 -5.88 -10.74
N HIS A 149 1.13 -5.80 -11.69
CA HIS A 149 0.86 -5.61 -13.11
C HIS A 149 1.98 -6.21 -13.97
N ASP A 150 1.74 -6.29 -15.27
CA ASP A 150 2.76 -6.55 -16.28
C ASP A 150 3.22 -5.20 -16.84
N PRO A 151 4.51 -4.86 -16.75
CA PRO A 151 5.06 -3.59 -17.22
C PRO A 151 4.84 -3.35 -18.72
N ASP A 152 4.76 -4.41 -19.53
CA ASP A 152 4.67 -4.32 -20.98
C ASP A 152 3.24 -4.02 -21.46
N VAL A 153 2.23 -4.32 -20.65
CA VAL A 153 0.81 -4.12 -21.02
C VAL A 153 0.08 -3.07 -20.18
N SER A 154 0.73 -2.54 -19.15
CA SER A 154 0.15 -1.51 -18.28
C SER A 154 0.34 -0.11 -18.86
N SER A 155 -0.70 0.73 -18.74
CA SER A 155 -0.66 2.10 -19.27
C SER A 155 0.17 3.05 -18.40
N PRO A 156 0.62 4.20 -18.95
CA PRO A 156 1.26 5.24 -18.16
C PRO A 156 0.38 5.77 -17.02
N GLU A 157 -0.92 5.91 -17.24
CA GLU A 157 -1.90 6.38 -16.25
C GLU A 157 -1.99 5.39 -15.09
N PHE A 158 -1.98 4.08 -15.40
CA PHE A 158 -1.94 3.06 -14.36
C PHE A 158 -0.65 3.13 -13.53
N LYS A 159 0.49 3.37 -14.16
CA LYS A 159 1.78 3.50 -13.46
C LYS A 159 1.76 4.69 -12.50
N GLN A 160 1.17 5.82 -12.88
CA GLN A 160 0.98 6.97 -12.00
C GLN A 160 0.00 6.66 -10.86
N GLN A 161 -1.10 5.96 -11.15
CA GLN A 161 -2.06 5.50 -10.12
C GLN A 161 -1.39 4.56 -9.11
N LEU A 162 -0.58 3.61 -9.58
CA LEU A 162 0.17 2.69 -8.75
C LEU A 162 1.16 3.43 -7.85
N GLN A 163 1.94 4.35 -8.41
CA GLN A 163 2.88 5.15 -7.65
C GLN A 163 2.18 5.92 -6.54
N ARG A 164 1.11 6.66 -6.88
CA ARG A 164 0.34 7.42 -5.89
C ARG A 164 -0.24 6.53 -4.78
N ALA A 165 -0.80 5.39 -5.15
CA ALA A 165 -1.32 4.42 -4.18
C ALA A 165 -0.22 3.86 -3.27
N ALA A 166 0.98 3.59 -3.81
CA ALA A 166 2.12 3.11 -3.04
C ALA A 166 2.63 4.16 -2.05
N GLU A 167 2.77 5.42 -2.47
CA GLU A 167 3.21 6.55 -1.62
C GLU A 167 2.24 6.78 -0.44
N ILE A 168 0.93 6.82 -0.70
CA ILE A 168 -0.09 6.97 0.34
C ILE A 168 -0.05 5.80 1.31
N SER A 169 0.00 4.56 0.80
CA SER A 169 0.03 3.37 1.64
C SER A 169 1.28 3.31 2.50
N HIS A 170 2.46 3.55 1.93
CA HIS A 170 3.72 3.56 2.67
C HIS A 170 3.70 4.60 3.79
N SER A 171 3.30 5.83 3.48
CA SER A 171 3.19 6.90 4.46
C SER A 171 2.21 6.56 5.59
N THR A 172 1.10 5.90 5.28
CA THR A 172 0.10 5.47 6.26
C THR A 172 0.66 4.37 7.15
N PHE A 173 1.26 3.32 6.57
CA PHE A 173 1.87 2.24 7.34
C PHE A 173 3.03 2.73 8.22
N ALA A 174 3.85 3.65 7.73
CA ALA A 174 4.94 4.23 8.52
C ALA A 174 4.46 4.93 9.80
N LYS A 175 3.25 5.53 9.77
CA LYS A 175 2.62 6.14 10.95
C LYS A 175 1.98 5.11 11.89
N MET A 176 1.73 3.90 11.40
CA MET A 176 1.10 2.81 12.14
C MET A 176 2.12 1.83 12.75
N VAL A 177 3.42 2.08 12.61
CA VAL A 177 4.45 1.22 13.19
C VAL A 177 4.31 1.18 14.70
N GLY A 178 4.22 -0.02 15.27
CA GLY A 178 4.09 -0.25 16.69
C GLY A 178 3.13 -1.38 17.06
N LYS A 179 2.97 -1.60 18.36
CA LYS A 179 2.20 -2.74 18.91
C LYS A 179 0.72 -2.66 18.61
N ASP A 180 0.14 -1.47 18.51
CA ASP A 180 -1.30 -1.29 18.36
C ASP A 180 -1.84 -1.82 17.02
N TYR A 181 -1.01 -1.77 15.98
CA TYR A 181 -1.38 -2.21 14.65
C TYR A 181 -0.60 -3.44 14.18
N GLY A 182 0.37 -3.92 14.95
CA GLY A 182 1.20 -5.07 14.59
C GLY A 182 2.09 -4.82 13.36
N ILE A 183 2.43 -3.56 13.08
CA ILE A 183 3.30 -3.18 11.98
C ILE A 183 4.70 -2.92 12.51
N GLU A 184 5.69 -3.55 11.89
CA GLU A 184 7.07 -3.47 12.32
C GLU A 184 8.00 -3.25 11.13
N TRP A 185 9.11 -2.55 11.37
CA TRP A 185 10.24 -2.57 10.45
C TRP A 185 11.01 -3.87 10.62
N LYS A 186 11.26 -4.56 9.50
CA LYS A 186 12.06 -5.80 9.46
C LYS A 186 13.22 -5.66 8.48
N GLU A 187 14.31 -6.34 8.77
CA GLU A 187 15.39 -6.50 7.81
C GLU A 187 14.96 -7.45 6.70
N LEU A 188 15.19 -7.04 5.46
CA LEU A 188 14.94 -7.87 4.28
C LEU A 188 16.27 -8.46 3.80
N TYR A 189 16.34 -9.77 3.74
CA TYR A 189 17.49 -10.50 3.22
C TYR A 189 17.19 -11.02 1.82
N SER A 190 18.00 -10.62 0.86
CA SER A 190 17.93 -11.12 -0.51
C SER A 190 19.10 -12.05 -0.77
N LEU A 191 18.80 -13.30 -1.14
CA LEU A 191 19.81 -14.29 -1.50
C LEU A 191 20.11 -14.19 -3.00
N SER A 192 21.37 -14.01 -3.36
CA SER A 192 21.86 -13.95 -4.72
C SER A 192 23.04 -14.91 -4.91
N LYS A 193 23.13 -15.55 -6.08
CA LYS A 193 24.29 -16.39 -6.43
C LYS A 193 25.54 -15.57 -6.77
N THR A 194 25.35 -14.31 -7.14
CA THR A 194 26.41 -13.35 -7.42
C THR A 194 26.39 -12.23 -6.39
N PRO A 195 27.54 -11.76 -5.88
CA PRO A 195 27.58 -10.58 -5.06
C PRO A 195 26.93 -9.41 -5.82
N ARG A 196 26.13 -8.57 -5.15
CA ARG A 196 25.73 -7.27 -5.69
C ARG A 196 26.94 -6.36 -5.57
N ASP A 197 27.32 -5.71 -6.67
CA ASP A 197 28.21 -4.56 -6.58
C ASP A 197 27.41 -3.42 -5.92
N ASP A 198 27.72 -3.15 -4.66
CA ASP A 198 27.21 -2.01 -3.92
C ASP A 198 27.92 -0.74 -4.45
N ASN A 199 27.44 -0.19 -5.56
CA ASN A 199 27.82 1.13 -6.06
C ASN A 199 26.74 2.16 -5.76
#